data_7a0d17557205f7a1f83fc02e0fa302f1
#
_entry.id   7a0d17557205f7a1f83fc02e0fa302f1
#
_cell.length_a   1.000
_cell.length_b   1.000
_cell.length_c   1.000
_cell.angle_alpha   90.00
_cell.angle_beta   90.00
_cell.angle_gamma   90.00
#
_symmetry.space_group_name_H-M   'P 1'
#
loop_
_entity.id
_entity.type
_entity.pdbx_description
1 polymer ?
#
loop_
_entity_poly.entity_id
_entity_poly.type
_entity_poly.pdbx_seq_one_letter_code
_entity_poly.pdbx_strand_id
1 'polypeptide(L)'
;MNKDDFLYPRGRYYGQVKPENLVFNANLQEFAQRISYICNLETNGKLPPGEAYDQIKALWKQLKRAKKELGIGEDPFSGNEGGAE
;
A
#
# COMPACT_ATOMS: atom_id res chain seq x y z
N MET A 1 3.81 21.91 16.16
CA MET A 1 4.02 20.93 15.11
C MET A 1 2.88 20.94 14.14
N ASN A 2 3.18 20.98 12.90
CA ASN A 2 2.11 21.01 11.93
C ASN A 2 1.86 19.59 11.41
N LYS A 3 0.89 19.49 10.54
CA LYS A 3 0.49 18.21 10.03
C LYS A 3 1.62 17.52 9.26
N ASP A 4 2.40 18.29 8.54
CA ASP A 4 3.48 17.71 7.78
C ASP A 4 4.52 17.07 8.67
N ASP A 5 4.81 17.72 9.80
CA ASP A 5 5.76 17.15 10.73
C ASP A 5 5.25 15.84 11.29
N PHE A 6 3.97 15.76 11.50
CA PHE A 6 3.38 14.54 12.00
C PHE A 6 3.53 13.40 10.99
N LEU A 7 3.29 13.70 9.73
CA LEU A 7 3.35 12.69 8.69
C LEU A 7 4.77 12.35 8.27
N TYR A 8 5.65 13.32 8.36
CA TYR A 8 7.04 13.13 7.96
C TYR A 8 7.94 13.58 9.07
N PRO A 9 8.09 12.75 10.07
CA PRO A 9 8.84 13.16 11.26
C PRO A 9 10.22 13.71 10.97
N ARG A 10 10.80 13.30 9.88
CA ARG A 10 12.09 13.82 9.52
C ARG A 10 11.95 14.85 8.44
N GLY A 11 11.59 15.98 8.70
CA GLY A 11 11.24 17.02 7.77
C GLY A 11 11.92 16.95 6.41
N ARG A 12 13.15 16.57 6.37
CA ARG A 12 13.88 16.57 5.11
C ARG A 12 13.35 15.58 4.11
N TYR A 13 12.48 14.73 4.52
CA TYR A 13 11.88 13.79 3.62
C TYR A 13 11.18 14.49 2.47
N TYR A 14 10.72 15.68 2.70
CA TYR A 14 10.03 16.42 1.66
C TYR A 14 10.86 16.58 0.42
N GLY A 15 12.12 16.82 0.59
CA GLY A 15 12.96 17.08 -0.55
C GLY A 15 13.29 15.86 -1.35
N GLN A 16 12.81 14.71 -0.88
CA GLN A 16 13.15 13.46 -1.52
C GLN A 16 11.96 12.80 -2.18
N VAL A 17 10.93 13.56 -2.50
CA VAL A 17 9.75 12.98 -3.12
C VAL A 17 10.11 12.55 -4.54
N LYS A 18 9.91 11.28 -4.81
CA LYS A 18 10.21 10.73 -6.12
C LYS A 18 8.92 10.39 -6.84
N PRO A 19 8.92 10.46 -8.17
CA PRO A 19 7.70 10.10 -8.91
C PRO A 19 7.17 8.72 -8.58
N GLU A 20 8.06 7.75 -8.44
CA GLU A 20 7.61 6.40 -8.14
C GLU A 20 6.95 6.32 -6.78
N ASN A 21 7.40 7.15 -5.82
CA ASN A 21 6.75 7.16 -4.52
C ASN A 21 5.36 7.73 -4.59
N LEU A 22 5.17 8.74 -5.43
CA LEU A 22 3.83 9.30 -5.61
C LEU A 22 2.89 8.30 -6.24
N VAL A 23 3.37 7.56 -7.22
CA VAL A 23 2.55 6.56 -7.87
C VAL A 23 2.20 5.45 -6.89
N PHE A 24 3.18 5.01 -6.13
CA PHE A 24 2.91 3.96 -5.16
C PHE A 24 1.92 4.44 -4.11
N ASN A 25 2.05 5.69 -3.68
CA ASN A 25 1.11 6.22 -2.70
C ASN A 25 -0.31 6.19 -3.24
N ALA A 26 -0.49 6.55 -4.50
CA ALA A 26 -1.82 6.49 -5.10
C ALA A 26 -2.34 5.06 -5.13
N ASN A 27 -1.48 4.11 -5.45
CA ASN A 27 -1.89 2.70 -5.43
C ASN A 27 -2.25 2.24 -4.04
N LEU A 28 -1.53 2.72 -3.06
CA LEU A 28 -1.79 2.36 -1.67
C LEU A 28 -3.12 2.93 -1.21
N GLN A 29 -3.41 4.16 -1.60
CA GLN A 29 -4.69 4.77 -1.26
C GLN A 29 -5.83 4.01 -1.87
N GLU A 30 -5.69 3.63 -3.12
CA GLU A 30 -6.74 2.87 -3.77
C GLU A 30 -6.90 1.50 -3.13
N PHE A 31 -5.80 0.87 -2.78
CA PHE A 31 -5.85 -0.41 -2.07
C PHE A 31 -6.67 -0.27 -0.80
N ALA A 32 -6.39 0.75 -0.02
CA ALA A 32 -7.11 0.95 1.24
C ALA A 32 -8.60 1.16 1.02
N GLN A 33 -8.94 1.93 -0.01
CA GLN A 33 -10.34 2.19 -0.31
C GLN A 33 -11.06 0.91 -0.74
N ARG A 34 -10.42 0.10 -1.54
CA ARG A 34 -11.04 -1.14 -2.00
C ARG A 34 -11.19 -2.13 -0.87
N ILE A 35 -10.20 -2.20 0.02
CA ILE A 35 -10.31 -3.07 1.19
C ILE A 35 -11.50 -2.64 2.04
N SER A 36 -11.63 -1.36 2.26
CA SER A 36 -12.74 -0.85 3.06
C SER A 36 -14.08 -1.22 2.42
N TYR A 37 -14.17 -1.08 1.11
CA TYR A 37 -15.40 -1.41 0.40
C TYR A 37 -15.74 -2.89 0.54
N ILE A 38 -14.75 -3.74 0.39
CA ILE A 38 -14.97 -5.18 0.52
C ILE A 38 -15.40 -5.53 1.93
N CYS A 39 -14.78 -4.92 2.90
CA CYS A 39 -15.14 -5.17 4.30
C CYS A 39 -16.59 -4.77 4.56
N ASN A 40 -16.99 -3.64 4.00
CA ASN A 40 -18.36 -3.19 4.18
C ASN A 40 -19.36 -4.15 3.55
N LEU A 41 -19.04 -4.66 2.36
CA LEU A 41 -19.92 -5.62 1.72
C LEU A 41 -20.03 -6.90 2.53
N GLU A 42 -18.92 -7.37 3.06
CA GLU A 42 -18.93 -8.59 3.85
C GLU A 42 -19.70 -8.38 5.13
N THR A 43 -19.47 -7.27 5.82
CA THR A 43 -20.16 -6.99 7.05
C THR A 43 -21.66 -6.89 6.85
N ASN A 44 -22.07 -6.34 5.72
CA ASN A 44 -23.50 -6.20 5.42
C ASN A 44 -24.13 -7.44 4.84
N GLY A 45 -23.39 -8.51 4.75
CA GLY A 45 -23.94 -9.77 4.26
C GLY A 45 -24.10 -9.84 2.75
N LYS A 46 -23.48 -8.92 2.03
CA LYS A 46 -23.58 -8.91 0.57
C LYS A 46 -22.45 -9.63 -0.11
N LEU A 47 -21.47 -10.06 0.65
CA LEU A 47 -20.30 -10.75 0.10
C LEU A 47 -19.89 -11.81 1.09
N PRO A 48 -19.82 -13.07 0.67
CA PRO A 48 -19.41 -14.13 1.61
C PRO A 48 -17.97 -13.91 2.10
N PRO A 49 -17.69 -14.30 3.33
CA PRO A 49 -16.35 -14.07 3.88
C PRO A 49 -15.24 -14.69 3.04
N GLY A 50 -15.45 -15.87 2.48
CA GLY A 50 -14.41 -16.47 1.66
C GLY A 50 -14.13 -15.69 0.41
N GLU A 51 -15.18 -15.16 -0.20
CA GLU A 51 -14.99 -14.34 -1.39
C GLU A 51 -14.33 -13.02 -1.04
N ALA A 52 -14.71 -12.45 0.10
CA ALA A 52 -14.06 -11.23 0.54
C ALA A 52 -12.56 -11.46 0.72
N TYR A 53 -12.22 -12.57 1.35
CA TYR A 53 -10.82 -12.90 1.53
C TYR A 53 -10.09 -13.03 0.20
N ASP A 54 -10.71 -13.71 -0.76
CA ASP A 54 -10.07 -13.90 -2.05
C ASP A 54 -9.84 -12.58 -2.76
N GLN A 55 -10.80 -11.67 -2.67
CA GLN A 55 -10.65 -10.38 -3.31
C GLN A 55 -9.55 -9.55 -2.65
N ILE A 56 -9.49 -9.60 -1.32
CA ILE A 56 -8.44 -8.89 -0.61
C ILE A 56 -7.07 -9.45 -0.98
N LYS A 57 -6.99 -10.76 -1.09
CA LYS A 57 -5.75 -11.39 -1.48
C LYS A 57 -5.30 -10.95 -2.87
N ALA A 58 -6.24 -10.84 -3.80
CA ALA A 58 -5.91 -10.39 -5.14
C ALA A 58 -5.41 -8.95 -5.13
N LEU A 59 -6.06 -8.10 -4.35
CA LEU A 59 -5.62 -6.71 -4.22
C LEU A 59 -4.23 -6.62 -3.61
N TRP A 60 -3.96 -7.46 -2.64
CA TRP A 60 -2.65 -7.50 -2.02
C TRP A 60 -1.57 -7.88 -3.02
N LYS A 61 -1.86 -8.86 -3.86
CA LYS A 61 -0.91 -9.25 -4.88
C LYS A 61 -0.63 -8.12 -5.86
N GLN A 62 -1.66 -7.37 -6.21
CA GLN A 62 -1.47 -6.22 -7.09
C GLN A 62 -0.59 -5.17 -6.42
N LEU A 63 -0.81 -4.92 -5.15
CA LEU A 63 -0.02 -3.95 -4.44
C LEU A 63 1.44 -4.39 -4.34
N LYS A 64 1.65 -5.66 -4.09
CA LYS A 64 3.01 -6.19 -4.04
C LYS A 64 3.71 -6.02 -5.38
N ARG A 65 3.00 -6.28 -6.45
CA ARG A 65 3.57 -6.13 -7.77
C ARG A 65 3.95 -4.68 -8.04
N ALA A 66 3.06 -3.77 -7.69
CA ALA A 66 3.34 -2.36 -7.89
C ALA A 66 4.58 -1.93 -7.10
N LYS A 67 4.68 -2.41 -5.87
CA LYS A 67 5.85 -2.09 -5.06
C LYS A 67 7.12 -2.54 -5.75
N LYS A 68 7.10 -3.75 -6.27
CA LYS A 68 8.28 -4.29 -6.92
C LYS A 68 8.60 -3.57 -8.21
N GLU A 69 7.59 -3.32 -9.02
CA GLU A 69 7.82 -2.68 -10.31
C GLU A 69 8.30 -1.27 -10.17
N LEU A 70 7.86 -0.58 -9.13
CA LEU A 70 8.27 0.78 -8.89
C LEU A 70 9.57 0.89 -8.10
N GLY A 71 10.07 -0.23 -7.59
CA GLY A 71 11.30 -0.21 -6.83
C GLY A 71 11.17 0.42 -5.46
N ILE A 72 9.97 0.42 -4.91
CA ILE A 72 9.73 1.05 -3.63
C ILE A 72 10.44 0.29 -2.52
N GLY A 73 11.18 1.03 -1.71
CA GLY A 73 11.83 0.43 -0.56
C GLY A 73 13.04 -0.39 -0.89
N GLU A 74 13.47 -0.37 -2.14
CA GLU A 74 14.64 -1.14 -2.49
C GLU A 74 15.91 -0.41 -2.11
N ASP A 75 16.86 -1.19 -1.68
CA ASP A 75 18.08 -0.67 -1.13
C ASP A 75 19.18 -1.61 -1.58
N PRO A 76 20.26 -1.08 -2.12
CA PRO A 76 21.35 -1.97 -2.60
C PRO A 76 21.85 -2.90 -1.53
N PHE A 77 21.68 -2.53 -0.27
CA PHE A 77 22.24 -3.34 0.80
C PHE A 77 21.24 -4.26 1.44
N SER A 78 19.99 -4.20 1.05
CA SER A 78 19.00 -5.03 1.72
C SER A 78 18.22 -5.86 0.74
N GLY A 79 18.70 -6.29 -0.27
CA GLY A 79 18.00 -6.88 -1.37
C GLY A 79 17.03 -7.99 -1.08
N ASN A 80 16.80 -8.34 0.14
CA ASN A 80 15.98 -9.51 0.39
C ASN A 80 14.70 -9.25 1.14
N GLU A 81 14.33 -8.00 1.31
CA GLU A 81 13.12 -7.80 2.07
C GLU A 81 11.92 -8.38 1.37
N GLY A 82 11.98 -8.54 0.08
CA GLY A 82 10.87 -9.15 -0.62
C GLY A 82 10.59 -10.55 -0.15
N GLY A 83 11.60 -11.21 0.35
CA GLY A 83 11.41 -12.56 0.81
C GLY A 83 10.67 -12.67 2.12
N ALA A 84 10.49 -11.56 2.79
CA ALA A 84 9.80 -11.58 4.06
C ALA A 84 8.33 -11.88 3.88
N GLU A 85 7.85 -11.87 2.71
CA GLU A 85 6.46 -12.18 2.45
C GLU A 85 6.13 -13.58 2.76
#